data_91a48ac407e7d793bbe2fbe4a635d249
#
_entry.id   91a48ac407e7d793bbe2fbe4a635d249
#
_cell.length_a   1.000
_cell.length_b   1.000
_cell.length_c   1.000
_cell.angle_alpha   90.00
_cell.angle_beta   90.00
_cell.angle_gamma   90.00
#
_symmetry.space_group_name_H-M   'P 1'
#
loop_
_entity.id
_entity.type
_entity.pdbx_description
1 polymer ?
#
loop_
_entity_poly.entity_id
_entity_poly.type
_entity_poly.pdbx_seq_one_letter_code
_entity_poly.pdbx_strand_id
1 'polypeptide(L)'
;MIAKARRIALLSAALLLSCQPHHHSVTIATTTSVEGSGLLQLMRTEFERQTGIMLNAFAIGSGRALRLASQGKVDLTITHDAEAERAFVAQNKPELYRQFMWNDFVIVGPRGDHAGISRARSAAEAFLRIYEVRGKFLSRSDQSGTHMKELSLWRAAGVSGQSNPNYIAIGQPMATLLRSANELQAYALSDRATFDQLAPSLRVAILFSGDPTLRNVYAVTLMRRSDSEEHRNARTFASWILSAGGRRLVESFRIRGRQEFHWID
;
A
#
# COMPACT_ATOMS: atom_id res chain seq x y z
N MET A 1 -50.97 46.01 -56.29
CA MET A 1 -51.09 45.64 -54.85
C MET A 1 -50.50 44.26 -54.69
N ILE A 2 -49.30 44.14 -54.13
CA ILE A 2 -48.52 42.90 -54.03
C ILE A 2 -48.51 42.51 -52.57
N ALA A 3 -49.18 41.44 -52.19
CA ALA A 3 -49.18 40.87 -50.81
C ALA A 3 -47.91 40.07 -50.57
N LYS A 4 -47.11 40.48 -49.63
CA LYS A 4 -45.93 39.74 -49.14
C LYS A 4 -46.37 38.69 -48.11
N ALA A 5 -46.27 37.41 -48.46
CA ALA A 5 -46.37 36.31 -47.48
C ALA A 5 -45.10 36.14 -46.69
N ARG A 6 -45.16 36.35 -45.35
CA ARG A 6 -44.08 36.03 -44.42
C ARG A 6 -44.14 34.54 -44.07
N ARG A 7 -43.13 33.81 -44.45
CA ARG A 7 -42.90 32.44 -43.97
C ARG A 7 -42.23 32.50 -42.60
N ILE A 8 -42.90 32.04 -41.57
CA ILE A 8 -42.35 31.83 -40.23
C ILE A 8 -41.67 30.47 -40.27
N ALA A 9 -40.33 30.45 -40.16
CA ALA A 9 -39.57 29.24 -39.98
C ALA A 9 -39.54 28.88 -38.48
N LEU A 10 -40.19 27.81 -38.09
CA LEU A 10 -40.08 27.22 -36.76
C LEU A 10 -38.75 26.48 -36.68
N LEU A 11 -37.78 27.03 -35.94
CA LEU A 11 -36.59 26.33 -35.51
C LEU A 11 -36.96 25.39 -34.36
N SER A 12 -37.07 24.10 -34.63
CA SER A 12 -37.10 23.06 -33.60
C SER A 12 -35.71 22.89 -33.03
N ALA A 13 -35.42 23.48 -31.88
CA ALA A 13 -34.21 23.20 -31.12
C ALA A 13 -34.35 21.82 -30.47
N ALA A 14 -33.74 20.81 -31.08
CA ALA A 14 -33.55 19.50 -30.44
C ALA A 14 -32.56 19.66 -29.27
N LEU A 15 -33.07 19.64 -28.03
CA LEU A 15 -32.24 19.46 -26.85
C LEU A 15 -31.63 18.08 -26.90
N LEU A 16 -30.41 17.97 -27.38
CA LEU A 16 -29.56 16.82 -27.12
C LEU A 16 -29.23 16.83 -25.62
N LEU A 17 -30.02 16.13 -24.80
CA LEU A 17 -29.59 15.74 -23.47
C LEU A 17 -28.32 14.91 -23.66
N SER A 18 -27.19 15.53 -23.47
CA SER A 18 -25.90 14.87 -23.31
C SER A 18 -26.02 14.02 -22.04
N CYS A 19 -26.40 12.75 -22.21
CA CYS A 19 -26.25 11.73 -21.18
C CYS A 19 -24.73 11.51 -21.03
N GLN A 20 -24.09 12.31 -20.19
CA GLN A 20 -22.74 11.97 -19.77
C GLN A 20 -22.85 10.63 -19.04
N PRO A 21 -22.12 9.61 -19.44
CA PRO A 21 -22.09 8.36 -18.69
C PRO A 21 -21.59 8.71 -17.29
N HIS A 22 -22.43 8.60 -16.27
CA HIS A 22 -21.99 8.57 -14.90
C HIS A 22 -21.05 7.36 -14.79
N HIS A 23 -19.76 7.61 -14.83
CA HIS A 23 -18.77 6.57 -14.56
C HIS A 23 -18.93 6.18 -13.10
N HIS A 24 -19.63 5.05 -12.86
CA HIS A 24 -19.66 4.44 -11.55
C HIS A 24 -18.20 4.22 -11.11
N SER A 25 -17.77 4.89 -10.08
CA SER A 25 -16.40 4.77 -9.61
C SER A 25 -16.34 4.71 -8.08
N VAL A 26 -15.25 4.14 -7.58
CA VAL A 26 -14.87 4.20 -6.17
C VAL A 26 -13.46 4.73 -6.07
N THR A 27 -13.22 5.61 -5.10
CA THR A 27 -11.89 6.15 -4.83
C THR A 27 -11.40 5.66 -3.48
N ILE A 28 -10.26 4.96 -3.50
CA ILE A 28 -9.63 4.41 -2.30
C ILE A 28 -8.26 5.06 -2.06
N ALA A 29 -7.79 5.03 -0.82
CA ALA A 29 -6.39 5.27 -0.51
C ALA A 29 -5.72 3.97 -0.08
N THR A 30 -4.58 3.66 -0.67
CA THR A 30 -3.80 2.47 -0.36
C THR A 30 -2.32 2.83 -0.18
N THR A 31 -1.46 1.82 -0.06
CA THR A 31 -0.04 2.05 0.18
C THR A 31 0.81 1.83 -1.07
N THR A 32 1.95 2.51 -1.11
CA THR A 32 2.91 2.37 -2.21
C THR A 32 3.46 0.94 -2.34
N SER A 33 3.39 0.13 -1.27
CA SER A 33 3.79 -1.28 -1.33
C SER A 33 2.76 -2.15 -2.07
N VAL A 34 1.46 -1.89 -1.89
CA VAL A 34 0.39 -2.59 -2.66
C VAL A 34 0.48 -2.21 -4.14
N GLU A 35 0.72 -0.93 -4.45
CA GLU A 35 0.92 -0.47 -5.82
C GLU A 35 2.21 -1.05 -6.41
N GLY A 36 3.34 -0.89 -5.72
CA GLY A 36 4.67 -1.31 -6.17
C GLY A 36 4.80 -2.81 -6.37
N SER A 37 4.02 -3.63 -5.67
CA SER A 37 3.98 -5.08 -5.90
C SER A 37 3.24 -5.48 -7.19
N GLY A 38 2.38 -4.61 -7.73
CA GLY A 38 1.48 -4.92 -8.84
C GLY A 38 0.12 -5.50 -8.40
N LEU A 39 -0.08 -5.80 -7.11
CA LEU A 39 -1.35 -6.33 -6.61
C LEU A 39 -2.50 -5.36 -6.82
N LEU A 40 -2.27 -4.03 -6.65
CA LEU A 40 -3.29 -3.02 -6.90
C LEU A 40 -3.80 -3.06 -8.33
N GLN A 41 -2.92 -3.25 -9.30
CA GLN A 41 -3.31 -3.33 -10.71
C GLN A 41 -4.17 -4.57 -10.98
N LEU A 42 -3.83 -5.72 -10.36
CA LEU A 42 -4.64 -6.93 -10.46
C LEU A 42 -6.01 -6.74 -9.80
N MET A 43 -6.08 -6.14 -8.61
CA MET A 43 -7.33 -5.79 -7.93
C MET A 43 -8.22 -4.90 -8.81
N ARG A 44 -7.63 -3.86 -9.42
CA ARG A 44 -8.35 -2.95 -10.31
C ARG A 44 -8.94 -3.69 -11.48
N THR A 45 -8.12 -4.40 -12.25
CA THR A 45 -8.56 -5.11 -13.45
C THR A 45 -9.70 -6.07 -13.15
N GLU A 46 -9.58 -6.84 -12.06
CA GLU A 46 -10.56 -7.86 -11.75
C GLU A 46 -11.86 -7.29 -11.15
N PHE A 47 -11.74 -6.25 -10.30
CA PHE A 47 -12.90 -5.56 -9.75
C PHE A 47 -13.73 -4.85 -10.84
N GLU A 48 -13.06 -4.08 -11.70
CA GLU A 48 -13.71 -3.37 -12.81
C GLU A 48 -14.36 -4.34 -13.80
N ARG A 49 -13.70 -5.44 -14.11
CA ARG A 49 -14.25 -6.49 -14.98
C ARG A 49 -15.50 -7.15 -14.41
N GLN A 50 -15.54 -7.39 -13.08
CA GLN A 50 -16.67 -8.08 -12.43
C GLN A 50 -17.86 -7.15 -12.14
N THR A 51 -17.60 -5.88 -11.86
CA THR A 51 -18.63 -4.96 -11.34
C THR A 51 -19.00 -3.83 -12.29
N GLY A 52 -18.15 -3.52 -13.27
CA GLY A 52 -18.30 -2.32 -14.10
C GLY A 52 -17.98 -1.01 -13.37
N ILE A 53 -17.55 -1.07 -12.10
CA ILE A 53 -17.20 0.10 -11.29
C ILE A 53 -15.71 0.38 -11.44
N MET A 54 -15.35 1.61 -11.84
CA MET A 54 -13.95 2.02 -11.97
C MET A 54 -13.29 2.16 -10.59
N LEU A 55 -12.07 1.63 -10.42
CA LEU A 55 -11.29 1.75 -9.19
C LEU A 55 -10.19 2.82 -9.32
N ASN A 56 -10.44 3.98 -8.72
CA ASN A 56 -9.44 5.01 -8.55
C ASN A 56 -8.68 4.80 -7.24
N ALA A 57 -7.35 4.92 -7.25
CA ALA A 57 -6.55 4.70 -6.05
C ALA A 57 -5.46 5.74 -5.88
N PHE A 58 -5.31 6.25 -4.65
CA PHE A 58 -4.14 7.03 -4.22
C PHE A 58 -3.18 6.09 -3.50
N ALA A 59 -2.03 5.81 -4.10
CA ALA A 59 -0.97 5.01 -3.46
C ALA A 59 -0.04 5.92 -2.66
N ILE A 60 -0.21 5.90 -1.32
CA ILE A 60 0.46 6.80 -0.38
C ILE A 60 0.80 6.05 0.92
N GLY A 61 1.50 6.68 1.86
CA GLY A 61 1.78 6.03 3.16
C GLY A 61 0.52 5.85 4.01
N SER A 62 0.48 4.78 4.83
CA SER A 62 -0.67 4.41 5.67
C SER A 62 -1.25 5.57 6.48
N GLY A 63 -0.41 6.32 7.19
CA GLY A 63 -0.86 7.47 7.98
C GLY A 63 -1.52 8.56 7.13
N ARG A 64 -1.02 8.80 5.90
CA ARG A 64 -1.64 9.76 4.99
C ARG A 64 -2.96 9.25 4.42
N ALA A 65 -3.05 7.94 4.11
CA ALA A 65 -4.28 7.30 3.67
C ALA A 65 -5.39 7.44 4.72
N LEU A 66 -5.10 7.13 5.99
CA LEU A 66 -6.03 7.28 7.09
C LEU A 66 -6.44 8.75 7.30
N ARG A 67 -5.53 9.71 7.15
CA ARG A 67 -5.88 11.15 7.20
C ARG A 67 -6.85 11.55 6.09
N LEU A 68 -6.65 11.08 4.86
CA LEU A 68 -7.60 11.36 3.76
C LEU A 68 -8.98 10.79 4.08
N ALA A 69 -9.06 9.61 4.67
CA ALA A 69 -10.31 9.01 5.10
C ALA A 69 -11.01 9.83 6.19
N SER A 70 -10.28 10.29 7.23
CA SER A 70 -10.86 11.14 8.27
C SER A 70 -11.39 12.48 7.75
N GLN A 71 -10.75 13.01 6.69
CA GLN A 71 -11.16 14.24 6.02
C GLN A 71 -12.30 14.06 5.01
N GLY A 72 -12.80 12.83 4.81
CA GLY A 72 -13.85 12.55 3.82
C GLY A 72 -13.39 12.63 2.36
N LYS A 73 -12.08 12.52 2.11
CA LYS A 73 -11.52 12.56 0.75
C LYS A 73 -11.54 11.21 0.04
N VAL A 74 -11.62 10.14 0.81
CA VAL A 74 -11.82 8.76 0.35
C VAL A 74 -12.75 8.04 1.32
N ASP A 75 -13.52 7.09 0.82
CA ASP A 75 -14.45 6.31 1.62
C ASP A 75 -13.82 5.02 2.17
N LEU A 76 -12.77 4.53 1.51
CA LEU A 76 -12.13 3.29 1.88
C LEU A 76 -10.60 3.40 1.82
N THR A 77 -9.93 2.71 2.75
CA THR A 77 -8.48 2.57 2.74
C THR A 77 -8.04 1.11 2.82
N ILE A 78 -6.87 0.81 2.24
CA ILE A 78 -6.11 -0.42 2.48
C ILE A 78 -4.75 0.00 3.01
N THR A 79 -4.49 -0.27 4.29
CA THR A 79 -3.29 0.18 5.01
C THR A 79 -2.62 -0.97 5.76
N HIS A 80 -1.39 -0.75 6.28
CA HIS A 80 -0.63 -1.75 7.03
C HIS A 80 0.16 -1.14 8.19
N ASP A 81 -0.45 -0.23 8.93
CA ASP A 81 0.11 0.36 10.16
C ASP A 81 -0.85 0.09 11.31
N ALA A 82 -0.65 -1.04 11.98
CA ALA A 82 -1.57 -1.52 13.00
C ALA A 82 -1.73 -0.56 14.19
N GLU A 83 -0.72 0.27 14.51
CA GLU A 83 -0.80 1.26 15.58
C GLU A 83 -1.69 2.44 15.15
N ALA A 84 -1.39 3.02 13.99
CA ALA A 84 -2.18 4.11 13.42
C ALA A 84 -3.62 3.67 13.14
N GLU A 85 -3.83 2.45 12.65
CA GLU A 85 -5.15 1.88 12.39
C GLU A 85 -5.99 1.73 13.68
N ARG A 86 -5.40 1.21 14.76
CA ARG A 86 -6.09 1.11 16.06
C ARG A 86 -6.50 2.47 16.59
N ALA A 87 -5.59 3.45 16.56
CA ALA A 87 -5.89 4.82 16.96
C ALA A 87 -7.00 5.45 16.10
N PHE A 88 -6.92 5.23 14.78
CA PHE A 88 -7.91 5.71 13.82
C PHE A 88 -9.30 5.12 14.07
N VAL A 89 -9.40 3.80 14.25
CA VAL A 89 -10.66 3.10 14.52
C VAL A 89 -11.31 3.59 15.80
N ALA A 90 -10.53 3.77 16.87
CA ALA A 90 -11.03 4.28 18.14
C ALA A 90 -11.63 5.68 18.01
N GLN A 91 -11.02 6.55 17.22
CA GLN A 91 -11.45 7.94 17.05
C GLN A 91 -12.60 8.11 16.04
N ASN A 92 -12.57 7.38 14.93
CA ASN A 92 -13.44 7.63 13.78
C ASN A 92 -14.61 6.64 13.65
N LYS A 93 -14.60 5.52 14.40
CA LYS A 93 -15.67 4.51 14.42
C LYS A 93 -16.13 4.14 12.99
N PRO A 94 -15.25 3.62 12.13
CA PRO A 94 -15.59 3.28 10.75
C PRO A 94 -16.75 2.28 10.70
N GLU A 95 -17.37 2.13 9.54
CA GLU A 95 -18.40 1.12 9.29
C GLU A 95 -17.82 -0.29 9.30
N LEU A 96 -16.62 -0.44 8.73
CA LEU A 96 -15.87 -1.69 8.67
C LEU A 96 -14.39 -1.43 8.93
N TYR A 97 -13.80 -2.27 9.76
CA TYR A 97 -12.34 -2.45 9.86
C TYR A 97 -12.07 -3.95 9.91
N ARG A 98 -11.27 -4.45 8.96
CA ARG A 98 -10.90 -5.87 8.92
C ARG A 98 -9.49 -6.05 8.38
N GLN A 99 -8.64 -6.74 9.13
CA GLN A 99 -7.41 -7.31 8.63
C GLN A 99 -7.75 -8.48 7.72
N PHE A 100 -7.13 -8.57 6.53
CA PHE A 100 -7.54 -9.57 5.54
C PHE A 100 -6.39 -10.24 4.81
N MET A 101 -5.24 -9.59 4.72
CA MET A 101 -4.06 -10.17 4.10
C MET A 101 -2.78 -9.73 4.81
N TRP A 102 -1.71 -10.46 4.55
CA TRP A 102 -0.38 -10.09 5.02
C TRP A 102 0.68 -10.46 3.98
N ASN A 103 1.80 -9.76 4.01
CA ASN A 103 3.04 -10.17 3.38
C ASN A 103 4.19 -10.03 4.40
N ASP A 104 5.42 -10.33 3.98
CA ASP A 104 6.57 -10.23 4.86
C ASP A 104 7.36 -8.96 4.61
N PHE A 105 7.88 -8.40 5.69
CA PHE A 105 9.09 -7.61 5.63
C PHE A 105 10.32 -8.53 5.61
N VAL A 106 11.39 -8.05 5.00
CA VAL A 106 12.70 -8.71 4.94
C VAL A 106 13.79 -7.70 5.26
N ILE A 107 14.87 -8.17 5.88
CA ILE A 107 16.07 -7.34 6.08
C ILE A 107 17.04 -7.71 4.97
N VAL A 108 17.35 -6.73 4.14
CA VAL A 108 18.28 -6.88 3.02
C VAL A 108 19.63 -6.24 3.37
N GLY A 109 20.66 -6.67 2.66
CA GLY A 109 22.00 -6.11 2.85
C GLY A 109 23.02 -6.68 1.88
N PRO A 110 24.30 -6.26 2.01
CA PRO A 110 25.39 -6.78 1.19
C PRO A 110 25.60 -8.28 1.42
N ARG A 111 25.84 -9.02 0.36
CA ARG A 111 26.00 -10.51 0.41
C ARG A 111 27.10 -10.96 1.37
N GLY A 112 28.11 -10.12 1.63
CA GLY A 112 29.16 -10.41 2.59
C GLY A 112 28.70 -10.40 4.05
N ASP A 113 27.50 -9.91 4.34
CA ASP A 113 26.83 -9.92 5.66
C ASP A 113 27.78 -9.61 6.84
N HIS A 114 28.50 -8.50 6.77
CA HIS A 114 29.50 -8.13 7.77
C HIS A 114 28.91 -7.99 9.19
N ALA A 115 27.62 -7.71 9.31
CA ALA A 115 26.92 -7.71 10.60
C ALA A 115 26.49 -9.11 11.06
N GLY A 116 26.55 -10.11 10.19
CA GLY A 116 26.18 -11.49 10.51
C GLY A 116 24.69 -11.66 10.82
N ILE A 117 23.83 -10.82 10.18
CA ILE A 117 22.38 -10.83 10.47
C ILE A 117 21.69 -12.09 9.98
N SER A 118 22.26 -12.80 9.01
CA SER A 118 21.74 -14.10 8.54
C SER A 118 21.73 -15.17 9.64
N ARG A 119 22.50 -14.97 10.72
CA ARG A 119 22.56 -15.84 11.88
C ARG A 119 21.79 -15.30 13.10
N ALA A 120 21.07 -14.18 12.94
CA ALA A 120 20.25 -13.64 14.02
C ALA A 120 19.05 -14.56 14.30
N ARG A 121 18.62 -14.61 15.55
CA ARG A 121 17.46 -15.42 15.99
C ARG A 121 16.16 -14.64 15.96
N SER A 122 16.24 -13.32 15.82
CA SER A 122 15.10 -12.43 15.71
C SER A 122 15.42 -11.20 14.88
N ALA A 123 14.39 -10.51 14.38
CA ALA A 123 14.55 -9.25 13.66
C ALA A 123 15.18 -8.17 14.55
N ALA A 124 14.82 -8.14 15.83
CA ALA A 124 15.45 -7.23 16.80
C ALA A 124 16.96 -7.51 16.96
N GLU A 125 17.35 -8.79 17.05
CA GLU A 125 18.77 -9.14 17.08
C GLU A 125 19.51 -8.76 15.79
N ALA A 126 18.85 -8.94 14.62
CA ALA A 126 19.45 -8.51 13.36
C ALA A 126 19.71 -6.99 13.34
N PHE A 127 18.76 -6.19 13.82
CA PHE A 127 18.92 -4.74 13.94
C PHE A 127 20.01 -4.36 14.94
N LEU A 128 20.08 -5.05 16.11
CA LEU A 128 21.15 -4.83 17.09
C LEU A 128 22.53 -5.11 16.50
N ARG A 129 22.70 -6.22 15.79
CA ARG A 129 23.97 -6.57 15.13
C ARG A 129 24.41 -5.51 14.11
N ILE A 130 23.48 -4.98 13.30
CA ILE A 130 23.78 -3.88 12.38
C ILE A 130 24.26 -2.65 13.16
N TYR A 131 23.61 -2.34 14.29
CA TYR A 131 23.99 -1.21 15.14
C TYR A 131 25.39 -1.38 15.74
N GLU A 132 25.70 -2.54 16.32
CA GLU A 132 26.97 -2.84 17.01
C GLU A 132 28.17 -2.73 16.06
N VAL A 133 28.05 -3.20 14.82
CA VAL A 133 29.13 -3.06 13.83
C VAL A 133 29.12 -1.69 13.12
N ARG A 134 28.23 -0.77 13.53
CA ARG A 134 28.00 0.52 12.85
C ARG A 134 27.75 0.33 11.35
N GLY A 135 27.01 -0.73 11.00
CA GLY A 135 26.66 -1.06 9.63
C GLY A 135 25.88 0.08 8.97
N LYS A 136 26.15 0.32 7.69
CA LYS A 136 25.41 1.31 6.92
C LYS A 136 23.97 0.86 6.77
N PHE A 137 23.00 1.66 7.24
CA PHE A 137 21.59 1.38 7.19
C PHE A 137 20.82 2.50 6.48
N LEU A 138 20.02 2.14 5.48
CA LEU A 138 19.16 3.08 4.79
C LEU A 138 17.73 2.98 5.31
N SER A 139 17.22 4.11 5.77
CA SER A 139 15.85 4.29 6.23
C SER A 139 15.00 4.99 5.20
N ARG A 140 13.74 4.57 5.09
CA ARG A 140 12.75 5.31 4.31
C ARG A 140 12.49 6.71 4.87
N SER A 141 12.45 6.86 6.19
CA SER A 141 12.26 8.15 6.89
C SER A 141 11.12 9.03 6.32
N ASP A 142 10.03 8.40 5.85
CA ASP A 142 8.91 9.04 5.14
C ASP A 142 7.56 8.84 5.84
N GLN A 143 7.57 8.39 7.09
CA GLN A 143 6.38 8.08 7.89
C GLN A 143 5.46 7.01 7.26
N SER A 144 5.98 6.19 6.34
CA SER A 144 5.26 5.03 5.81
C SER A 144 5.16 3.90 6.83
N GLY A 145 4.29 2.92 6.59
CA GLY A 145 4.20 1.72 7.43
C GLY A 145 5.52 0.98 7.54
N THR A 146 6.35 0.95 6.50
CA THR A 146 7.71 0.38 6.56
C THR A 146 8.62 1.18 7.49
N HIS A 147 8.58 2.53 7.43
CA HIS A 147 9.35 3.35 8.34
C HIS A 147 8.90 3.15 9.80
N MET A 148 7.59 3.08 10.04
CA MET A 148 7.07 2.80 11.40
C MET A 148 7.50 1.41 11.89
N LYS A 149 7.49 0.40 11.02
CA LYS A 149 8.00 -0.94 11.33
C LYS A 149 9.50 -0.90 11.67
N GLU A 150 10.30 -0.22 10.87
CA GLU A 150 11.73 -0.02 11.13
C GLU A 150 11.98 0.57 12.52
N LEU A 151 11.29 1.67 12.85
CA LEU A 151 11.41 2.31 14.17
C LEU A 151 11.01 1.37 15.31
N SER A 152 10.00 0.53 15.10
CA SER A 152 9.59 -0.47 16.09
C SER A 152 10.66 -1.54 16.31
N LEU A 153 11.37 -1.95 15.24
CA LEU A 153 12.46 -2.94 15.32
C LEU A 153 13.71 -2.37 16.00
N TRP A 154 14.08 -1.13 15.73
CA TRP A 154 15.14 -0.43 16.46
C TRP A 154 14.83 -0.33 17.96
N ARG A 155 13.58 0.01 18.31
CA ARG A 155 13.12 0.06 19.70
C ARG A 155 13.17 -1.33 20.36
N ALA A 156 12.72 -2.38 19.65
CA ALA A 156 12.79 -3.76 20.14
C ALA A 156 14.24 -4.25 20.32
N ALA A 157 15.19 -3.73 19.53
CA ALA A 157 16.61 -3.97 19.69
C ALA A 157 17.24 -3.19 20.86
N GLY A 158 16.48 -2.32 21.54
CA GLY A 158 16.96 -1.50 22.66
C GLY A 158 17.88 -0.33 22.25
N VAL A 159 17.88 0.05 20.96
CA VAL A 159 18.73 1.11 20.41
C VAL A 159 17.93 2.06 19.54
N SER A 160 18.52 3.22 19.21
CA SER A 160 17.98 4.14 18.20
C SER A 160 18.79 4.02 16.92
N GLY A 161 18.14 3.72 15.80
CA GLY A 161 18.81 3.70 14.49
C GLY A 161 19.54 5.01 14.18
N GLN A 162 18.92 6.13 14.54
CA GLN A 162 19.50 7.48 14.33
C GLN A 162 20.80 7.73 15.13
N SER A 163 21.06 6.96 16.19
CA SER A 163 22.34 7.03 16.92
C SER A 163 23.48 6.26 16.21
N ASN A 164 23.18 5.46 15.20
CA ASN A 164 24.19 4.85 14.35
C ASN A 164 24.75 5.91 13.39
N PRO A 165 26.07 6.20 13.41
CA PRO A 165 26.67 7.23 12.55
C PRO A 165 26.52 6.96 11.06
N ASN A 166 26.21 5.71 10.67
CA ASN A 166 25.99 5.29 9.28
C ASN A 166 24.51 5.07 8.96
N TYR A 167 23.60 5.64 9.76
CA TYR A 167 22.18 5.68 9.44
C TYR A 167 21.87 6.79 8.44
N ILE A 168 21.27 6.44 7.32
CA ILE A 168 20.97 7.36 6.20
C ILE A 168 19.46 7.40 5.96
N ALA A 169 18.87 8.54 6.28
CA ALA A 169 17.45 8.83 6.01
C ALA A 169 17.30 9.36 4.58
N ILE A 170 16.59 8.65 3.70
CA ILE A 170 16.50 9.04 2.28
C ILE A 170 15.15 9.65 1.88
N GLY A 171 14.08 9.46 2.65
CA GLY A 171 12.76 10.05 2.37
C GLY A 171 12.14 9.58 1.05
N GLN A 172 12.46 8.36 0.57
CA GLN A 172 12.10 7.91 -0.76
C GLN A 172 11.25 6.62 -0.75
N PRO A 173 10.47 6.34 -1.82
CA PRO A 173 9.74 5.09 -1.99
C PRO A 173 10.65 3.86 -1.97
N MET A 174 10.08 2.68 -1.66
CA MET A 174 10.81 1.43 -1.45
C MET A 174 11.73 1.04 -2.63
N ALA A 175 11.27 1.19 -3.86
CA ALA A 175 12.08 0.86 -5.02
C ALA A 175 13.36 1.72 -5.12
N THR A 176 13.26 3.01 -4.78
CA THR A 176 14.42 3.91 -4.72
C THR A 176 15.33 3.54 -3.55
N LEU A 177 14.76 3.25 -2.36
CA LEU A 177 15.53 2.76 -1.21
C LEU A 177 16.37 1.53 -1.57
N LEU A 178 15.77 0.52 -2.22
CA LEU A 178 16.46 -0.71 -2.58
C LEU A 178 17.59 -0.48 -3.59
N ARG A 179 17.38 0.41 -4.58
CA ARG A 179 18.44 0.79 -5.51
C ARG A 179 19.60 1.51 -4.81
N SER A 180 19.27 2.45 -3.92
CA SER A 180 20.30 3.14 -3.11
C SER A 180 21.02 2.19 -2.16
N ALA A 181 20.30 1.26 -1.51
CA ALA A 181 20.93 0.23 -0.69
C ALA A 181 21.87 -0.67 -1.50
N ASN A 182 21.49 -0.98 -2.74
CA ASN A 182 22.31 -1.74 -3.68
C ASN A 182 23.61 -1.01 -4.06
N GLU A 183 23.53 0.29 -4.36
CA GLU A 183 24.71 1.10 -4.71
C GLU A 183 25.64 1.29 -3.50
N LEU A 184 25.07 1.60 -2.35
CA LEU A 184 25.81 1.89 -1.13
C LEU A 184 26.25 0.63 -0.37
N GLN A 185 25.84 -0.56 -0.82
CA GLN A 185 26.03 -1.84 -0.14
C GLN A 185 25.60 -1.73 1.33
N ALA A 186 24.36 -1.27 1.54
CA ALA A 186 23.80 -0.97 2.84
C ALA A 186 22.70 -1.97 3.23
N TYR A 187 22.47 -2.08 4.53
CA TYR A 187 21.32 -2.77 5.08
C TYR A 187 20.05 -1.90 4.93
N ALA A 188 18.91 -2.53 4.79
CA ALA A 188 17.62 -1.85 4.77
C ALA A 188 16.47 -2.82 5.13
N LEU A 189 15.36 -2.27 5.62
CA LEU A 189 14.10 -2.99 5.74
C LEU A 189 13.31 -2.82 4.45
N SER A 190 12.81 -3.91 3.88
CA SER A 190 11.96 -3.90 2.68
C SER A 190 10.75 -4.80 2.87
N ASP A 191 9.63 -4.48 2.21
CA ASP A 191 8.65 -5.51 1.93
C ASP A 191 9.20 -6.49 0.89
N ARG A 192 8.86 -7.77 1.05
CA ARG A 192 9.39 -8.84 0.21
C ARG A 192 8.97 -8.66 -1.26
N ALA A 193 7.72 -8.30 -1.50
CA ALA A 193 7.17 -8.19 -2.85
C ALA A 193 7.95 -7.18 -3.71
N THR A 194 8.24 -5.99 -3.16
CA THR A 194 9.07 -4.99 -3.87
C THR A 194 10.50 -5.48 -4.08
N PHE A 195 11.09 -6.16 -3.08
CA PHE A 195 12.42 -6.75 -3.25
C PHE A 195 12.43 -7.80 -4.36
N ASP A 196 11.50 -8.76 -4.35
CA ASP A 196 11.46 -9.86 -5.32
C ASP A 196 11.22 -9.37 -6.76
N GLN A 197 10.47 -8.26 -6.94
CA GLN A 197 10.35 -7.61 -8.22
C GLN A 197 11.70 -7.06 -8.75
N LEU A 198 12.48 -6.44 -7.88
CA LEU A 198 13.73 -5.79 -8.25
C LEU A 198 14.95 -6.71 -8.17
N ALA A 199 14.83 -7.89 -7.55
CA ALA A 199 15.93 -8.79 -7.25
C ALA A 199 16.89 -9.08 -8.43
N PRO A 200 16.44 -9.20 -9.71
CA PRO A 200 17.37 -9.43 -10.83
C PRO A 200 18.38 -8.30 -11.04
N SER A 201 18.05 -7.08 -10.62
CA SER A 201 18.91 -5.90 -10.78
C SER A 201 19.72 -5.56 -9.53
N LEU A 202 19.54 -6.33 -8.44
CA LEU A 202 20.15 -6.05 -7.14
C LEU A 202 21.31 -6.99 -6.83
N ARG A 203 22.40 -6.45 -6.30
CA ARG A 203 23.52 -7.19 -5.69
C ARG A 203 23.31 -7.45 -4.20
N VAL A 204 22.53 -6.60 -3.51
CA VAL A 204 22.10 -6.89 -2.13
C VAL A 204 21.15 -8.10 -2.14
N ALA A 205 21.10 -8.81 -1.02
CA ALA A 205 20.29 -10.02 -0.85
C ALA A 205 19.40 -9.91 0.38
N ILE A 206 18.37 -10.73 0.44
CA ILE A 206 17.65 -10.98 1.70
C ILE A 206 18.59 -11.75 2.61
N LEU A 207 18.92 -11.17 3.76
CA LEU A 207 19.81 -11.76 4.75
C LEU A 207 19.04 -12.29 5.96
N PHE A 208 17.88 -11.71 6.26
CA PHE A 208 17.03 -12.16 7.36
C PHE A 208 15.54 -12.05 7.00
N SER A 209 14.76 -13.07 7.35
CA SER A 209 13.32 -13.15 7.12
C SER A 209 12.69 -14.24 7.99
N GLY A 210 11.34 -14.31 7.99
CA GLY A 210 10.58 -15.39 8.63
C GLY A 210 10.28 -15.17 10.12
N ASP A 211 10.75 -14.07 10.72
CA ASP A 211 10.38 -13.70 12.09
C ASP A 211 8.90 -13.22 12.12
N PRO A 212 8.07 -13.70 13.07
CA PRO A 212 6.68 -13.25 13.20
C PRO A 212 6.52 -11.74 13.32
N THR A 213 7.50 -11.03 13.89
CA THR A 213 7.48 -9.56 14.00
C THR A 213 7.65 -8.86 12.64
N LEU A 214 8.13 -9.58 11.62
CA LEU A 214 8.24 -9.06 10.25
C LEU A 214 6.96 -9.22 9.44
N ARG A 215 5.89 -9.79 9.99
CA ARG A 215 4.60 -9.82 9.30
C ARG A 215 4.09 -8.40 9.08
N ASN A 216 3.69 -8.15 7.86
CA ASN A 216 3.12 -6.90 7.38
C ASN A 216 1.64 -7.10 7.06
N VAL A 217 0.79 -6.85 8.05
CA VAL A 217 -0.63 -7.11 7.99
C VAL A 217 -1.36 -5.91 7.39
N TYR A 218 -2.20 -6.16 6.41
CA TYR A 218 -3.03 -5.16 5.74
C TYR A 218 -4.47 -5.24 6.22
N ALA A 219 -5.05 -4.07 6.46
CA ALA A 219 -6.45 -3.92 6.81
C ALA A 219 -7.21 -3.08 5.78
N VAL A 220 -8.45 -3.46 5.52
CA VAL A 220 -9.43 -2.64 4.85
C VAL A 220 -10.22 -1.87 5.88
N THR A 221 -10.38 -0.55 5.67
CA THR A 221 -11.20 0.32 6.52
C THR A 221 -12.20 1.06 5.64
N LEU A 222 -13.50 0.85 5.86
CA LEU A 222 -14.59 1.55 5.20
C LEU A 222 -15.16 2.59 6.17
N MET A 223 -15.20 3.83 5.74
CA MET A 223 -15.73 4.92 6.55
C MET A 223 -17.26 4.89 6.58
N ARG A 224 -17.83 5.31 7.70
CA ARG A 224 -19.27 5.54 7.79
C ARG A 224 -19.62 6.86 7.11
N ARG A 225 -20.47 6.83 6.09
CA ARG A 225 -20.92 7.99 5.31
C ARG A 225 -22.43 7.95 5.10
N SER A 226 -23.00 9.05 4.60
CA SER A 226 -24.35 9.07 4.04
C SER A 226 -24.45 8.13 2.85
N ASP A 227 -25.66 7.66 2.57
CA ASP A 227 -25.92 6.75 1.43
C ASP A 227 -25.83 7.50 0.11
N SER A 228 -24.62 7.65 -0.41
CA SER A 228 -24.32 8.16 -1.76
C SER A 228 -23.96 7.00 -2.68
N GLU A 229 -23.91 7.26 -3.98
CA GLU A 229 -23.48 6.27 -4.96
C GLU A 229 -22.03 5.86 -4.72
N GLU A 230 -21.15 6.84 -4.47
CA GLU A 230 -19.73 6.60 -4.18
C GLU A 230 -19.57 5.71 -2.95
N HIS A 231 -20.39 5.95 -1.91
CA HIS A 231 -20.33 5.12 -0.71
C HIS A 231 -20.85 3.70 -0.95
N ARG A 232 -21.91 3.52 -1.74
CA ARG A 232 -22.36 2.18 -2.16
C ARG A 232 -21.29 1.45 -2.98
N ASN A 233 -20.59 2.15 -3.86
CA ASN A 233 -19.47 1.59 -4.62
C ASN A 233 -18.31 1.19 -3.70
N ALA A 234 -18.01 1.98 -2.66
CA ALA A 234 -17.02 1.63 -1.65
C ALA A 234 -17.40 0.38 -0.84
N ARG A 235 -18.67 0.24 -0.45
CA ARG A 235 -19.20 -1.00 0.17
C ARG A 235 -19.08 -2.20 -0.77
N THR A 236 -19.36 -2.01 -2.05
CA THR A 236 -19.24 -3.05 -3.07
C THR A 236 -17.77 -3.51 -3.17
N PHE A 237 -16.82 -2.56 -3.22
CA PHE A 237 -15.39 -2.89 -3.24
C PHE A 237 -14.96 -3.62 -1.95
N ALA A 238 -15.37 -3.13 -0.76
CA ALA A 238 -15.05 -3.77 0.51
C ALA A 238 -15.57 -5.21 0.57
N SER A 239 -16.83 -5.42 0.16
CA SER A 239 -17.44 -6.76 0.12
C SER A 239 -16.75 -7.66 -0.89
N TRP A 240 -16.41 -7.13 -2.06
CA TRP A 240 -15.71 -7.89 -3.11
C TRP A 240 -14.32 -8.33 -2.68
N ILE A 241 -13.49 -7.42 -2.14
CA ILE A 241 -12.12 -7.79 -1.73
C ILE A 241 -12.11 -8.77 -0.56
N LEU A 242 -13.12 -8.71 0.33
CA LEU A 242 -13.27 -9.61 1.47
C LEU A 242 -14.01 -10.91 1.14
N SER A 243 -14.45 -11.10 -0.09
CA SER A 243 -15.15 -12.31 -0.55
C SER A 243 -14.18 -13.48 -0.78
N ALA A 244 -14.74 -14.67 -0.98
CA ALA A 244 -13.98 -15.84 -1.45
C ALA A 244 -13.24 -15.57 -2.79
N GLY A 245 -13.79 -14.69 -3.65
CA GLY A 245 -13.14 -14.24 -4.88
C GLY A 245 -11.91 -13.38 -4.61
N GLY A 246 -12.02 -12.40 -3.73
CA GLY A 246 -10.92 -11.56 -3.28
C GLY A 246 -9.82 -12.39 -2.60
N ARG A 247 -10.19 -13.34 -1.75
CA ARG A 247 -9.25 -14.30 -1.16
C ARG A 247 -8.45 -15.06 -2.24
N ARG A 248 -9.13 -15.67 -3.21
CA ARG A 248 -8.45 -16.38 -4.31
C ARG A 248 -7.50 -15.48 -5.09
N LEU A 249 -7.92 -14.23 -5.36
CA LEU A 249 -7.10 -13.25 -6.05
C LEU A 249 -5.80 -12.97 -5.27
N VAL A 250 -5.89 -12.68 -3.98
CA VAL A 250 -4.75 -12.42 -3.09
C VAL A 250 -3.83 -13.66 -3.02
N GLU A 251 -4.39 -14.84 -2.75
CA GLU A 251 -3.63 -16.08 -2.59
C GLU A 251 -3.03 -16.61 -3.90
N SER A 252 -3.58 -16.25 -5.05
CA SER A 252 -3.03 -16.59 -6.37
C SER A 252 -1.95 -15.66 -6.86
N PHE A 253 -1.81 -14.47 -6.26
CA PHE A 253 -0.83 -13.48 -6.70
C PHE A 253 0.60 -13.98 -6.54
N ARG A 254 1.38 -13.92 -7.62
CA ARG A 254 2.76 -14.41 -7.66
C ARG A 254 3.68 -13.37 -8.25
N ILE A 255 4.84 -13.22 -7.63
CA ILE A 255 5.99 -12.53 -8.22
C ILE A 255 7.07 -13.58 -8.44
N ARG A 256 7.51 -13.76 -9.68
CA ARG A 256 8.54 -14.73 -10.05
C ARG A 256 8.25 -16.17 -9.54
N GLY A 257 6.98 -16.55 -9.57
CA GLY A 257 6.52 -17.88 -9.12
C GLY A 257 6.28 -18.02 -7.61
N ARG A 258 6.67 -17.03 -6.80
CA ARG A 258 6.44 -17.03 -5.35
C ARG A 258 5.10 -16.38 -5.02
N GLN A 259 4.35 -16.97 -4.09
CA GLN A 259 3.21 -16.33 -3.45
C GLN A 259 3.70 -15.20 -2.53
N GLU A 260 3.19 -13.98 -2.75
CA GLU A 260 3.66 -12.79 -2.03
C GLU A 260 2.69 -12.32 -0.95
N PHE A 261 1.41 -12.60 -1.13
CA PHE A 261 0.38 -12.23 -0.16
C PHE A 261 -0.36 -13.46 0.32
N HIS A 262 -0.72 -13.45 1.59
CA HIS A 262 -1.42 -14.54 2.27
C HIS A 262 -2.69 -13.99 2.88
N TRP A 263 -3.75 -14.78 2.85
CA TRP A 263 -5.00 -14.43 3.49
C TRP A 263 -4.94 -14.61 5.01
N ILE A 264 -5.74 -13.84 5.73
CA ILE A 264 -5.98 -13.98 7.17
C ILE A 264 -7.39 -14.56 7.33
N ASP A 265 -7.50 -15.73 7.97
CA ASP A 265 -8.78 -16.41 8.24
C ASP A 265 -9.57 -15.73 9.34
#